data_8eb59342675c0e840645e8982cc63400
#
_entry.id   8eb59342675c0e840645e8982cc63400
#
_cell.length_a   1.000
_cell.length_b   1.000
_cell.length_c   1.000
_cell.angle_alpha   90.00
_cell.angle_beta   90.00
_cell.angle_gamma   90.00
#
_symmetry.space_group_name_H-M   'P 1'
#
loop_
_entity.id
_entity.type
_entity.pdbx_description
1 polymer ?
#
loop_
_entity_poly.entity_id
_entity_poly.type
_entity_poly.pdbx_seq_one_letter_code
_entity_poly.pdbx_strand_id
1 'polypeptide(L)'
;MFFNILSYMSHKFLTEGECVTIFDEFHEFLKNTIALSYVRSFVKRGRKRNSNVVIASQNPEDFCDPAIISFTKPIVSTPTHKFLFFPGDINKDEYIKFMGINESEYNIIKYPNQGHCLYMCGLERYHLKVIAPAYKEKLFGTAGGK
;
A
#
# COMPACT_ATOMS: atom_id res chain seq x y z
N MET A 1 -19.14 -15.94 3.05
CA MET A 1 -18.10 -15.78 4.09
C MET A 1 -17.31 -14.48 3.93
N PHE A 2 -16.70 -14.21 2.79
CA PHE A 2 -15.87 -12.99 2.54
C PHE A 2 -16.61 -11.67 2.86
N PHE A 3 -17.83 -11.47 2.36
CA PHE A 3 -18.61 -10.26 2.62
C PHE A 3 -18.99 -10.06 4.09
N ASN A 4 -19.20 -11.14 4.83
CA ASN A 4 -19.46 -11.05 6.27
C ASN A 4 -18.23 -10.55 7.03
N ILE A 5 -17.04 -10.98 6.61
CA ILE A 5 -15.77 -10.48 7.17
C ILE A 5 -15.60 -9.00 6.86
N LEU A 6 -15.80 -8.58 5.61
CA LEU A 6 -15.72 -7.17 5.23
C LEU A 6 -16.74 -6.30 5.96
N SER A 7 -17.96 -6.79 6.14
CA SER A 7 -19.02 -6.10 6.88
C SER A 7 -18.63 -5.94 8.36
N TYR A 8 -18.12 -7.00 8.99
CA TYR A 8 -17.63 -6.96 10.36
C TYR A 8 -16.46 -5.97 10.52
N MET A 9 -15.47 -6.06 9.65
CA MET A 9 -14.34 -5.12 9.63
C MET A 9 -14.80 -3.68 9.44
N SER A 10 -15.78 -3.46 8.55
CA SER A 10 -16.35 -2.13 8.31
C SER A 10 -17.05 -1.59 9.56
N HIS A 11 -17.81 -2.42 10.25
CA HIS A 11 -18.47 -2.05 11.50
C HIS A 11 -17.43 -1.67 12.57
N LYS A 12 -16.47 -2.53 12.83
CA LYS A 12 -15.36 -2.28 13.75
C LYS A 12 -14.66 -0.96 13.42
N PHE A 13 -14.21 -0.82 12.19
CA PHE A 13 -13.38 0.30 11.75
C PHE A 13 -14.14 1.64 11.74
N LEU A 14 -15.37 1.64 11.23
CA LEU A 14 -16.12 2.88 10.98
C LEU A 14 -17.09 3.26 12.11
N THR A 15 -17.42 2.33 12.98
CA THR A 15 -18.39 2.56 14.08
C THR A 15 -17.70 2.59 15.44
N GLU A 16 -16.96 1.56 15.78
CA GLU A 16 -16.24 1.51 17.06
C GLU A 16 -14.97 2.39 17.03
N GLY A 17 -14.21 2.33 15.95
CA GLY A 17 -12.96 3.10 15.79
C GLY A 17 -11.77 2.52 16.55
N GLU A 18 -10.69 3.33 16.67
CA GLU A 18 -9.45 3.00 17.41
C GLU A 18 -8.83 1.65 17.02
N CYS A 19 -8.87 1.31 15.73
CA CYS A 19 -8.33 0.07 15.23
C CYS A 19 -7.36 0.28 14.06
N VAL A 20 -6.51 -0.72 13.83
CA VAL A 20 -5.63 -0.80 12.66
C VAL A 20 -6.10 -1.99 11.81
N THR A 21 -6.40 -1.73 10.56
CA THR A 21 -6.70 -2.77 9.58
C THR A 21 -5.54 -2.91 8.62
N ILE A 22 -5.04 -4.13 8.46
CA ILE A 22 -3.92 -4.45 7.58
C ILE A 22 -4.45 -5.31 6.42
N PHE A 23 -4.21 -4.84 5.20
CA PHE A 23 -4.45 -5.60 3.97
C PHE A 23 -3.11 -5.98 3.37
N ASP A 24 -2.76 -7.23 3.46
CA ASP A 24 -1.60 -7.81 2.79
C ASP A 24 -2.03 -8.40 1.45
N GLU A 25 -1.11 -8.47 0.49
CA GLU A 25 -1.37 -8.92 -0.90
C GLU A 25 -2.60 -8.23 -1.50
N PHE A 26 -2.63 -6.90 -1.37
CA PHE A 26 -3.83 -6.10 -1.70
C PHE A 26 -4.28 -6.23 -3.15
N HIS A 27 -3.39 -6.62 -4.08
CA HIS A 27 -3.73 -6.88 -5.48
C HIS A 27 -4.86 -7.91 -5.63
N GLU A 28 -5.02 -8.84 -4.69
CA GLU A 28 -6.15 -9.80 -4.71
C GLU A 28 -7.51 -9.12 -4.50
N PHE A 29 -7.55 -7.98 -3.81
CA PHE A 29 -8.77 -7.19 -3.61
C PHE A 29 -9.16 -6.40 -4.85
N LEU A 30 -8.21 -6.12 -5.76
CA LEU A 30 -8.45 -5.32 -6.97
C LEU A 30 -9.42 -6.02 -7.94
N LYS A 31 -9.52 -7.34 -7.86
CA LYS A 31 -10.43 -8.17 -8.66
C LYS A 31 -11.92 -7.97 -8.30
N ASN A 32 -12.22 -7.28 -7.18
CA ASN A 32 -13.59 -7.15 -6.68
C ASN A 32 -13.93 -5.70 -6.31
N THR A 33 -14.74 -5.06 -7.13
CA THR A 33 -15.12 -3.64 -6.96
C THR A 33 -15.89 -3.37 -5.67
N ILE A 34 -16.63 -4.37 -5.15
CA ILE A 34 -17.32 -4.24 -3.86
C ILE A 34 -16.30 -4.17 -2.74
N ALA A 35 -15.30 -5.07 -2.73
CA ALA A 35 -14.21 -5.04 -1.76
C ALA A 35 -13.46 -3.70 -1.82
N LEU A 36 -13.14 -3.21 -3.03
CA LEU A 36 -12.50 -1.91 -3.22
C LEU A 36 -13.33 -0.75 -2.65
N SER A 37 -14.65 -0.79 -2.76
CA SER A 37 -15.51 0.24 -2.20
C SER A 37 -15.44 0.30 -0.67
N TYR A 38 -15.34 -0.84 0.01
CA TYR A 38 -15.10 -0.92 1.45
C TYR A 38 -13.75 -0.32 1.84
N VAL A 39 -12.67 -0.75 1.18
CA VAL A 39 -11.32 -0.25 1.48
C VAL A 39 -11.21 1.25 1.22
N ARG A 40 -11.77 1.74 0.12
CA ARG A 40 -11.86 3.17 -0.17
C ARG A 40 -12.58 3.93 0.95
N SER A 41 -13.64 3.34 1.51
CA SER A 41 -14.37 3.91 2.65
C SER A 41 -13.50 3.96 3.90
N PHE A 42 -12.73 2.90 4.19
CA PHE A 42 -11.79 2.87 5.32
C PHE A 42 -10.73 3.97 5.18
N VAL A 43 -10.06 4.06 4.03
CA VAL A 43 -9.02 5.07 3.77
C VAL A 43 -9.57 6.49 3.92
N LYS A 44 -10.79 6.76 3.43
CA LYS A 44 -11.39 8.11 3.50
C LYS A 44 -11.93 8.48 4.87
N ARG A 45 -12.41 7.52 5.64
CA ARG A 45 -13.18 7.77 6.87
C ARG A 45 -12.43 7.41 8.15
N GLY A 46 -11.37 6.61 8.07
CA GLY A 46 -10.62 6.10 9.22
C GLY A 46 -10.13 7.21 10.14
N ARG A 47 -9.59 8.30 9.57
CA ARG A 47 -9.11 9.46 10.33
C ARG A 47 -10.16 10.02 11.30
N LYS A 48 -11.44 10.05 10.90
CA LYS A 48 -12.54 10.56 11.74
C LYS A 48 -12.88 9.62 12.91
N ARG A 49 -12.37 8.40 12.88
CA ARG A 49 -12.59 7.35 13.88
C ARG A 49 -11.31 6.94 14.61
N ASN A 50 -10.24 7.72 14.45
CA ASN A 50 -8.93 7.40 15.02
C ASN A 50 -8.45 5.99 14.62
N SER A 51 -8.81 5.56 13.41
CA SER A 51 -8.50 4.25 12.87
C SER A 51 -7.54 4.37 11.69
N ASN A 52 -6.62 3.41 11.56
CA ASN A 52 -5.58 3.40 10.55
C ASN A 52 -5.72 2.20 9.60
N VAL A 53 -5.33 2.42 8.35
CA VAL A 53 -5.25 1.37 7.33
C VAL A 53 -3.82 1.23 6.87
N VAL A 54 -3.34 -0.01 6.83
CA VAL A 54 -2.06 -0.38 6.22
C VAL A 54 -2.37 -1.26 5.01
N ILE A 55 -1.78 -0.94 3.88
CA ILE A 55 -1.95 -1.69 2.63
C ILE A 55 -0.58 -2.07 2.12
N ALA A 56 -0.36 -3.35 1.87
CA ALA A 56 0.83 -3.88 1.21
C ALA A 56 0.44 -4.60 -0.08
N SER A 57 1.19 -4.36 -1.15
CA SER A 57 0.97 -4.99 -2.44
C SER A 57 2.28 -5.08 -3.22
N GLN A 58 2.43 -6.12 -4.02
CA GLN A 58 3.62 -6.38 -4.82
C GLN A 58 3.49 -5.85 -6.25
N ASN A 59 2.27 -5.73 -6.79
CA ASN A 59 2.01 -5.42 -8.19
C ASN A 59 1.41 -4.00 -8.32
N PRO A 60 2.24 -2.96 -8.48
CA PRO A 60 1.73 -1.59 -8.62
C PRO A 60 0.97 -1.35 -9.92
N GLU A 61 1.25 -2.10 -10.99
CA GLU A 61 0.56 -2.01 -12.28
C GLU A 61 -0.93 -2.31 -12.18
N ASP A 62 -1.32 -3.24 -11.30
CA ASP A 62 -2.74 -3.61 -11.12
C ASP A 62 -3.60 -2.43 -10.64
N PHE A 63 -2.98 -1.46 -9.93
CA PHE A 63 -3.68 -0.27 -9.47
C PHE A 63 -3.97 0.73 -10.58
N CYS A 64 -3.27 0.65 -11.69
CA CYS A 64 -3.37 1.56 -12.83
C CYS A 64 -4.43 1.12 -13.85
N ASP A 65 -5.06 -0.05 -13.68
CA ASP A 65 -6.09 -0.55 -14.58
C ASP A 65 -7.21 0.50 -14.75
N PRO A 66 -7.47 0.96 -15.99
CA PRO A 66 -8.52 1.94 -16.29
C PRO A 66 -9.91 1.56 -15.76
N ALA A 67 -10.22 0.26 -15.68
CA ALA A 67 -11.51 -0.22 -15.20
C ALA A 67 -11.75 0.07 -13.71
N ILE A 68 -10.68 0.17 -12.91
CA ILE A 68 -10.77 0.33 -11.46
C ILE A 68 -10.04 1.58 -10.93
N ILE A 69 -9.40 2.35 -11.79
CA ILE A 69 -8.57 3.51 -11.38
C ILE A 69 -9.35 4.56 -10.55
N SER A 70 -10.66 4.67 -10.77
CA SER A 70 -11.52 5.54 -9.97
C SER A 70 -11.63 5.12 -8.49
N PHE A 71 -11.38 3.85 -8.20
CA PHE A 71 -11.32 3.30 -6.84
C PHE A 71 -9.90 3.32 -6.28
N THR A 72 -8.92 2.93 -7.08
CA THR A 72 -7.52 2.74 -6.64
C THR A 72 -6.80 4.07 -6.43
N LYS A 73 -7.02 5.06 -7.28
CA LYS A 73 -6.37 6.37 -7.15
C LYS A 73 -6.59 7.04 -5.79
N PRO A 74 -7.82 7.10 -5.23
CA PRO A 74 -8.02 7.61 -3.87
C PRO A 74 -7.34 6.76 -2.79
N ILE A 75 -7.27 5.44 -2.98
CA ILE A 75 -6.59 4.53 -2.03
C ILE A 75 -5.10 4.85 -1.97
N VAL A 76 -4.46 5.09 -3.12
CA VAL A 76 -3.04 5.40 -3.20
C VAL A 76 -2.72 6.87 -2.84
N SER A 77 -3.58 7.82 -3.20
CA SER A 77 -3.31 9.26 -3.00
C SER A 77 -3.59 9.77 -1.60
N THR A 78 -4.50 9.13 -0.86
CA THR A 78 -4.92 9.59 0.48
C THR A 78 -3.91 9.32 1.60
N PRO A 79 -3.20 8.16 1.64
CA PRO A 79 -2.26 7.87 2.72
C PRO A 79 -1.15 8.91 2.83
N THR A 80 -0.86 9.33 4.07
CA THR A 80 0.24 10.25 4.38
C THR A 80 1.60 9.57 4.28
N HIS A 81 1.65 8.29 4.65
CA HIS A 81 2.87 7.48 4.65
C HIS A 81 2.84 6.49 3.50
N LYS A 82 3.87 6.51 2.66
CA LYS A 82 4.04 5.56 1.55
C LYS A 82 5.49 5.09 1.51
N PHE A 83 5.66 3.79 1.36
CA PHE A 83 6.95 3.15 1.15
C PHE A 83 6.96 2.55 -0.25
N LEU A 84 7.68 3.17 -1.16
CA LEU A 84 7.76 2.72 -2.55
C LEU A 84 9.07 1.99 -2.76
N PHE A 85 8.97 0.71 -3.05
CA PHE A 85 10.08 -0.15 -3.42
C PHE A 85 10.22 -0.23 -4.94
N PHE A 86 11.07 -1.15 -5.44
CA PHE A 86 11.22 -1.40 -6.87
C PHE A 86 9.84 -1.69 -7.51
N PRO A 87 9.45 -0.92 -8.54
CA PRO A 87 8.09 -0.98 -9.08
C PRO A 87 7.87 -2.13 -10.10
N GLY A 88 8.87 -2.99 -10.36
CA GLY A 88 8.75 -4.00 -11.41
C GLY A 88 8.88 -3.41 -12.82
N ASP A 89 8.20 -4.04 -13.77
CA ASP A 89 8.28 -3.72 -15.21
C ASP A 89 7.21 -2.73 -15.67
N ILE A 90 6.53 -2.06 -14.75
CA ILE A 90 5.53 -1.03 -15.07
C ILE A 90 6.13 0.11 -15.91
N ASN A 91 5.34 0.67 -16.83
CA ASN A 91 5.75 1.85 -17.58
C ASN A 91 6.14 2.99 -16.63
N LYS A 92 7.36 3.53 -16.78
CA LYS A 92 7.94 4.57 -15.93
C LYS A 92 7.04 5.80 -15.82
N ASP A 93 6.57 6.32 -16.95
CA ASP A 93 5.81 7.57 -16.97
C ASP A 93 4.44 7.41 -16.34
N GLU A 94 3.82 6.26 -16.54
CA GLU A 94 2.57 5.89 -15.91
C GLU A 94 2.72 5.78 -14.40
N TYR A 95 3.76 5.08 -13.93
CA TYR A 95 4.04 4.94 -12.50
C TYR A 95 4.32 6.28 -11.81
N ILE A 96 5.18 7.11 -12.41
CA ILE A 96 5.50 8.45 -11.93
C ILE A 96 4.23 9.28 -11.76
N LYS A 97 3.38 9.30 -12.80
CA LYS A 97 2.11 10.03 -12.79
C LYS A 97 1.11 9.50 -11.77
N PHE A 98 1.02 8.18 -11.64
CA PHE A 98 0.09 7.53 -10.71
C PHE A 98 0.49 7.73 -9.25
N MET A 99 1.76 7.55 -8.92
CA MET A 99 2.29 7.70 -7.55
C MET A 99 2.49 9.17 -7.15
N GLY A 100 2.55 10.09 -8.12
CA GLY A 100 2.81 11.51 -7.87
C GLY A 100 4.23 11.78 -7.42
N ILE A 101 5.19 11.12 -8.04
CA ILE A 101 6.64 11.29 -7.82
C ILE A 101 7.29 11.95 -9.03
N ASN A 102 8.52 12.41 -8.89
CA ASN A 102 9.32 12.94 -9.99
C ASN A 102 10.36 11.92 -10.48
N GLU A 103 11.10 12.30 -11.53
CA GLU A 103 12.09 11.42 -12.15
C GLU A 103 13.28 11.11 -11.22
N SER A 104 13.72 12.08 -10.42
CA SER A 104 14.80 11.87 -9.45
C SER A 104 14.37 10.91 -8.35
N GLU A 105 13.12 11.01 -7.88
CA GLU A 105 12.54 10.11 -6.91
C GLU A 105 12.38 8.69 -7.47
N TYR A 106 11.94 8.56 -8.74
CA TYR A 106 11.87 7.27 -9.42
C TYR A 106 13.25 6.61 -9.53
N ASN A 107 14.29 7.39 -9.80
CA ASN A 107 15.66 6.88 -9.91
C ASN A 107 16.19 6.22 -8.63
N ILE A 108 15.62 6.52 -7.46
CA ILE A 108 15.96 5.88 -6.18
C ILE A 108 15.51 4.41 -6.15
N ILE A 109 14.39 4.10 -6.82
CA ILE A 109 13.72 2.80 -6.72
C ILE A 109 13.69 2.02 -8.05
N LYS A 110 14.25 2.55 -9.12
CA LYS A 110 14.20 1.96 -10.47
C LYS A 110 14.93 0.61 -10.61
N TYR A 111 15.75 0.26 -9.65
CA TYR A 111 16.45 -1.02 -9.60
C TYR A 111 16.13 -1.77 -8.31
N PRO A 112 16.00 -3.11 -8.37
CA PRO A 112 15.76 -3.90 -7.18
C PRO A 112 16.97 -3.80 -6.25
N ASN A 113 16.75 -3.31 -5.03
CA ASN A 113 17.77 -3.22 -4.00
C ASN A 113 17.14 -3.52 -2.65
N GLN A 114 17.61 -4.59 -2.01
CA GLN A 114 17.01 -5.11 -0.79
C GLN A 114 16.96 -4.06 0.33
N GLY A 115 15.76 -3.81 0.84
CA GLY A 115 15.51 -2.87 1.92
C GLY A 115 15.51 -1.40 1.52
N HIS A 116 15.90 -1.06 0.28
CA HIS A 116 15.88 0.33 -0.19
C HIS A 116 14.49 0.72 -0.66
N CYS A 117 14.02 1.90 -0.24
CA CYS A 117 12.74 2.44 -0.68
C CYS A 117 12.75 3.97 -0.69
N LEU A 118 11.86 4.54 -1.47
CA LEU A 118 11.46 5.93 -1.34
C LEU A 118 10.34 6.00 -0.29
N TYR A 119 10.62 6.63 0.83
CA TYR A 119 9.61 6.91 1.84
C TYR A 119 9.05 8.31 1.66
N MET A 120 7.74 8.40 1.57
CA MET A 120 7.01 9.65 1.46
C MET A 120 6.21 9.86 2.74
N CYS A 121 6.36 11.04 3.36
CA CYS A 121 5.59 11.47 4.52
C CYS A 121 5.02 12.87 4.26
N GLY A 122 3.76 12.93 3.84
CA GLY A 122 3.19 14.18 3.35
C GLY A 122 3.97 14.75 2.17
N LEU A 123 4.60 15.91 2.34
CA LEU A 123 5.44 16.56 1.33
C LEU A 123 6.92 16.13 1.40
N GLU A 124 7.32 15.49 2.48
CA GLU A 124 8.70 15.07 2.69
C GLU A 124 9.02 13.78 1.94
N ARG A 125 10.28 13.64 1.52
CA ARG A 125 10.81 12.54 0.74
C ARG A 125 12.13 12.07 1.31
N TYR A 126 12.25 10.78 1.53
CA TYR A 126 13.44 10.16 2.09
C TYR A 126 13.84 8.92 1.32
N HIS A 127 15.11 8.78 1.03
CA HIS A 127 15.67 7.49 0.62
C HIS A 127 16.02 6.70 1.89
N LEU A 128 15.29 5.63 2.15
CA LEU A 128 15.50 4.78 3.31
C LEU A 128 16.17 3.46 2.91
N LYS A 129 16.98 2.96 3.83
CA LYS A 129 17.43 1.57 3.85
C LYS A 129 16.89 0.91 5.12
N VAL A 130 15.97 0.00 4.95
CA VAL A 130 15.38 -0.79 6.04
C VAL A 130 16.27 -2.02 6.28
N ILE A 131 16.78 -2.16 7.49
CA ILE A 131 17.62 -3.29 7.90
C ILE A 131 16.91 -4.01 9.03
N ALA A 132 16.61 -5.30 8.85
CA ALA A 132 16.07 -6.13 9.89
C ALA A 132 17.17 -6.43 10.93
N PRO A 133 16.90 -6.29 12.25
CA PRO A 133 17.85 -6.76 13.27
C PRO A 133 18.05 -8.27 13.16
N ALA A 134 19.27 -8.74 13.44
CA ALA A 134 19.66 -10.15 13.27
C ALA A 134 18.73 -11.14 14.00
N TYR A 135 18.20 -10.77 15.18
CA TYR A 135 17.25 -11.61 15.89
C TYR A 135 15.90 -11.76 15.15
N LYS A 136 15.44 -10.71 14.45
CA LYS A 136 14.22 -10.79 13.62
C LYS A 136 14.46 -11.63 12.38
N GLU A 137 15.62 -11.50 11.74
CA GLU A 137 15.99 -12.36 10.62
C GLU A 137 16.03 -13.83 11.03
N LYS A 138 16.55 -14.13 12.24
CA LYS A 138 16.57 -15.50 12.78
C LYS A 138 15.18 -16.05 13.06
N LEU A 139 14.23 -15.22 13.52
CA LEU A 139 12.87 -15.64 13.90
C LEU A 139 11.90 -15.69 12.73
N PHE A 140 12.02 -14.76 11.80
CA PHE A 140 11.02 -14.51 10.76
C PHE A 140 11.61 -14.50 9.34
N GLY A 141 12.93 -14.49 9.21
CA GLY A 141 13.59 -14.46 7.93
C GLY A 141 13.39 -15.77 7.19
N THR A 142 12.83 -15.71 6.03
CA THR A 142 12.89 -16.79 5.05
C THR A 142 14.25 -16.72 4.38
N ALA A 143 15.30 -17.23 5.00
CA ALA A 143 16.66 -17.23 4.45
C ALA A 143 16.69 -17.83 3.04
N GLY A 144 16.21 -17.09 2.05
CA GLY A 144 16.22 -17.43 0.63
C GLY A 144 15.55 -18.75 0.26
N GLY A 145 14.55 -19.22 1.02
CA GLY A 145 13.81 -20.44 0.64
C GLY A 145 14.67 -21.70 0.63
N LYS A 146 15.61 -21.83 1.57
CA LYS A 146 16.31 -23.11 1.81
C LYS A 146 15.64 -23.89 2.92
#